data_8cda46dd279f73369daba0c59201f8b2
#
_entry.id   8cda46dd279f73369daba0c59201f8b2
#
_cell.length_a   1.000
_cell.length_b   1.000
_cell.length_c   1.000
_cell.angle_alpha   90.00
_cell.angle_beta   90.00
_cell.angle_gamma   90.00
#
_symmetry.space_group_name_H-M   'P 1'
#
loop_
_entity.id
_entity.type
_entity.pdbx_description
1 polymer ?
#
loop_
_entity_poly.entity_id
_entity_poly.type
_entity_poly.pdbx_seq_one_letter_code
_entity_poly.pdbx_strand_id
1 'polypeptide(L)'
;MNKKKIIFIISSVIVVVIIIVIITQSYPVVLVNWRPISLKSFQKDVLIAVSYYQKALETYDKNQAAVMNSKEVKQEIERAVLEKLIEDNLIQRELEKRLKNNELEKMVNDKIEEALIGKDIGKEVETLYGVSLGEFKERFLKPQARKEIFESRLALENQELNNWLKEIKSKTKAMIFLPGFEWKEEGVIIKK
;
A
#
# COMPACT_ATOMS: atom_id res chain seq x y z
N MET A 1 36.74 22.53 -16.56
CA MET A 1 35.32 22.86 -16.79
C MET A 1 34.93 24.02 -15.87
N ASN A 2 34.30 25.08 -16.39
CA ASN A 2 34.01 26.29 -15.62
C ASN A 2 32.98 25.99 -14.53
N LYS A 3 33.22 26.37 -13.25
CA LYS A 3 32.32 26.11 -12.11
C LYS A 3 30.86 26.53 -12.40
N LYS A 4 30.67 27.64 -13.14
CA LYS A 4 29.33 28.09 -13.56
C LYS A 4 28.62 27.10 -14.51
N LYS A 5 29.36 26.44 -15.43
CA LYS A 5 28.77 25.40 -16.33
C LYS A 5 28.38 24.15 -15.56
N ILE A 6 29.16 23.74 -14.54
CA ILE A 6 28.83 22.60 -13.69
C ILE A 6 27.53 22.84 -12.91
N ILE A 7 27.43 24.03 -12.29
CA ILE A 7 26.22 24.41 -11.53
C ILE A 7 24.98 24.42 -12.44
N PHE A 8 25.11 24.96 -13.66
CA PHE A 8 24.00 24.99 -14.62
C PHE A 8 23.56 23.58 -15.05
N ILE A 9 24.51 22.68 -15.31
CA ILE A 9 24.19 21.27 -15.66
C ILE A 9 23.47 20.57 -14.49
N ILE A 10 23.99 20.72 -13.25
CA ILE A 10 23.38 20.12 -12.06
C ILE A 10 21.96 20.66 -11.86
N SER A 11 21.75 21.98 -11.97
CA SER A 11 20.43 22.60 -11.85
C SER A 11 19.46 22.08 -12.92
N SER A 12 19.90 21.95 -14.17
CA SER A 12 19.07 21.41 -15.25
C SER A 12 18.67 19.96 -15.00
N VAL A 13 19.57 19.12 -14.52
CA VAL A 13 19.29 17.72 -14.18
C VAL A 13 18.27 17.64 -13.04
N ILE A 14 18.41 18.46 -12.00
CA ILE A 14 17.46 18.51 -10.88
C ILE A 14 16.04 18.88 -11.37
N VAL A 15 15.94 19.89 -12.24
CA VAL A 15 14.64 20.32 -12.80
C VAL A 15 14.00 19.18 -13.61
N VAL A 16 14.75 18.49 -14.45
CA VAL A 16 14.27 17.35 -15.23
C VAL A 16 13.78 16.22 -14.31
N VAL A 17 14.52 15.90 -13.26
CA VAL A 17 14.12 14.88 -12.27
C VAL A 17 12.82 15.28 -11.57
N ILE A 18 12.69 16.53 -11.16
CA ILE A 18 11.44 17.03 -10.53
C ILE A 18 10.26 16.91 -11.50
N ILE A 19 10.43 17.27 -12.76
CA ILE A 19 9.37 17.17 -13.78
C ILE A 19 8.95 15.70 -13.96
N ILE A 20 9.91 14.77 -14.05
CA ILE A 20 9.62 13.33 -14.17
C ILE A 20 8.83 12.84 -12.96
N VAL A 21 9.22 13.20 -11.74
CA VAL A 21 8.54 12.82 -10.50
C VAL A 21 7.10 13.33 -10.47
N ILE A 22 6.86 14.55 -10.94
CA ILE A 22 5.50 15.15 -11.01
C ILE A 22 4.66 14.43 -12.05
N ILE A 23 5.18 14.23 -13.28
CA ILE A 23 4.43 13.58 -14.37
C ILE A 23 4.09 12.12 -14.03
N THR A 24 4.99 11.39 -13.40
CA THR A 24 4.79 9.99 -13.04
C THR A 24 3.96 9.80 -11.76
N GLN A 25 3.56 10.89 -11.10
CA GLN A 25 2.89 10.85 -9.78
C GLN A 25 3.66 10.00 -8.75
N SER A 26 4.97 9.95 -8.89
CA SER A 26 5.86 9.17 -8.04
C SER A 26 6.27 9.90 -6.75
N TYR A 27 5.75 11.12 -6.52
CA TYR A 27 6.03 11.82 -5.28
C TYR A 27 5.38 11.10 -4.08
N PRO A 28 6.02 11.12 -2.92
CA PRO A 28 5.54 10.42 -1.76
C PRO A 28 4.30 11.09 -1.18
N VAL A 29 3.30 10.28 -0.83
CA VAL A 29 2.16 10.69 0.01
C VAL A 29 2.41 10.39 1.48
N VAL A 30 3.27 9.40 1.75
CA VAL A 30 3.72 9.05 3.10
C VAL A 30 5.19 8.67 3.07
N LEU A 31 5.93 9.05 4.10
CA LEU A 31 7.25 8.50 4.41
C LEU A 31 7.16 7.68 5.70
N VAL A 32 7.37 6.37 5.61
CA VAL A 32 7.37 5.44 6.74
C VAL A 32 8.81 5.10 7.10
N ASN A 33 9.34 5.65 8.19
CA ASN A 33 10.75 5.48 8.54
C ASN A 33 11.69 5.73 7.34
N TRP A 34 11.45 6.82 6.59
CA TRP A 34 12.15 7.25 5.37
C TRP A 34 11.89 6.42 4.11
N ARG A 35 11.03 5.42 4.13
CA ARG A 35 10.57 4.70 2.92
C ARG A 35 9.34 5.39 2.34
N PRO A 36 9.37 5.79 1.06
CA PRO A 36 8.24 6.49 0.44
C PRO A 36 7.14 5.51 0.01
N ILE A 37 5.90 5.93 0.24
CA ILE A 37 4.70 5.39 -0.42
C ILE A 37 4.26 6.44 -1.44
N SER A 38 4.20 6.08 -2.72
CA SER A 38 3.91 7.04 -3.80
C SER A 38 2.42 7.35 -3.90
N LEU A 39 2.10 8.56 -4.40
CA LEU A 39 0.73 8.94 -4.72
C LEU A 39 0.08 7.96 -5.69
N LYS A 40 0.81 7.55 -6.72
CA LYS A 40 0.32 6.59 -7.71
C LYS A 40 -0.12 5.27 -7.08
N SER A 41 0.67 4.73 -6.14
CA SER A 41 0.30 3.50 -5.43
C SER A 41 -0.95 3.70 -4.59
N PHE A 42 -0.99 4.77 -3.81
CA PHE A 42 -2.13 5.12 -2.97
C PHE A 42 -3.42 5.28 -3.77
N GLN A 43 -3.40 6.13 -4.81
CA GLN A 43 -4.59 6.36 -5.66
C GLN A 43 -5.10 5.07 -6.31
N LYS A 44 -4.19 4.22 -6.76
CA LYS A 44 -4.56 2.96 -7.37
C LYS A 44 -5.26 2.03 -6.37
N ASP A 45 -4.73 1.91 -5.16
CA ASP A 45 -5.34 1.08 -4.12
C ASP A 45 -6.68 1.65 -3.64
N VAL A 46 -6.83 2.99 -3.59
CA VAL A 46 -8.13 3.64 -3.33
C VAL A 46 -9.14 3.31 -4.43
N LEU A 47 -8.77 3.43 -5.71
CA LEU A 47 -9.65 3.09 -6.83
C LEU A 47 -10.12 1.63 -6.77
N ILE A 48 -9.22 0.71 -6.47
CA ILE A 48 -9.54 -0.71 -6.34
C ILE A 48 -10.50 -0.95 -5.16
N ALA A 49 -10.24 -0.33 -4.00
CA ALA A 49 -11.12 -0.44 -2.84
C ALA A 49 -12.51 0.11 -3.15
N VAL A 50 -12.61 1.28 -3.77
CA VAL A 50 -13.89 1.88 -4.19
C VAL A 50 -14.62 0.96 -5.17
N SER A 51 -13.94 0.44 -6.20
CA SER A 51 -14.53 -0.48 -7.17
C SER A 51 -15.12 -1.72 -6.48
N TYR A 52 -14.35 -2.35 -5.61
CA TYR A 52 -14.80 -3.50 -4.85
C TYR A 52 -16.05 -3.22 -4.00
N TYR A 53 -16.03 -2.15 -3.20
CA TYR A 53 -17.17 -1.80 -2.36
C TYR A 53 -18.40 -1.44 -3.18
N GLN A 54 -18.24 -0.71 -4.28
CA GLN A 54 -19.36 -0.41 -5.20
C GLN A 54 -19.99 -1.69 -5.75
N LYS A 55 -19.18 -2.61 -6.25
CA LYS A 55 -19.67 -3.89 -6.80
C LYS A 55 -20.32 -4.77 -5.74
N ALA A 56 -19.76 -4.81 -4.55
CA ALA A 56 -20.34 -5.54 -3.42
C ALA A 56 -21.72 -4.96 -3.07
N LEU A 57 -21.85 -3.65 -2.95
CA LEU A 57 -23.12 -2.99 -2.61
C LEU A 57 -24.15 -3.11 -3.74
N GLU A 58 -23.77 -3.00 -5.01
CA GLU A 58 -24.67 -3.25 -6.15
C GLU A 58 -25.29 -4.64 -6.11
N THR A 59 -24.57 -5.61 -5.54
CA THR A 59 -25.03 -7.01 -5.41
C THR A 59 -25.95 -7.20 -4.21
N TYR A 60 -25.68 -6.55 -3.06
CA TYR A 60 -26.38 -6.78 -1.81
C TYR A 60 -27.43 -5.72 -1.48
N ASP A 61 -27.21 -4.44 -1.80
CA ASP A 61 -28.13 -3.35 -1.50
C ASP A 61 -27.89 -2.13 -2.39
N LYS A 62 -28.69 -2.02 -3.46
CA LYS A 62 -28.58 -0.91 -4.43
C LYS A 62 -28.81 0.47 -3.82
N ASN A 63 -29.55 0.58 -2.70
CA ASN A 63 -29.82 1.85 -2.05
C ASN A 63 -28.60 2.38 -1.31
N GLN A 64 -27.70 1.51 -0.86
CA GLN A 64 -26.46 1.91 -0.19
C GLN A 64 -25.36 2.29 -1.16
N ALA A 65 -25.45 1.95 -2.45
CA ALA A 65 -24.47 2.37 -3.45
C ALA A 65 -24.35 3.92 -3.54
N ALA A 66 -25.42 4.66 -3.27
CA ALA A 66 -25.39 6.11 -3.23
C ALA A 66 -24.54 6.68 -2.06
N VAL A 67 -24.49 5.96 -0.94
CA VAL A 67 -23.73 6.37 0.25
C VAL A 67 -22.22 6.31 -0.01
N MET A 68 -21.75 5.42 -0.91
CA MET A 68 -20.34 5.33 -1.32
C MET A 68 -19.79 6.62 -1.93
N ASN A 69 -20.67 7.48 -2.45
CA ASN A 69 -20.28 8.76 -3.04
C ASN A 69 -20.14 9.89 -2.01
N SER A 70 -20.51 9.64 -0.75
CA SER A 70 -20.35 10.66 0.29
C SER A 70 -18.87 10.96 0.55
N LYS A 71 -18.58 12.19 0.95
CA LYS A 71 -17.22 12.64 1.25
C LYS A 71 -16.63 11.83 2.41
N GLU A 72 -17.45 11.55 3.40
CA GLU A 72 -17.08 10.84 4.63
C GLU A 72 -16.64 9.40 4.34
N VAL A 73 -17.41 8.68 3.51
CA VAL A 73 -17.07 7.30 3.13
C VAL A 73 -15.80 7.26 2.30
N LYS A 74 -15.66 8.17 1.33
CA LYS A 74 -14.42 8.27 0.53
C LYS A 74 -13.19 8.53 1.41
N GLN A 75 -13.32 9.46 2.35
CA GLN A 75 -12.24 9.80 3.27
C GLN A 75 -11.89 8.63 4.20
N GLU A 76 -12.89 7.84 4.64
CA GLU A 76 -12.61 6.64 5.43
C GLU A 76 -11.93 5.53 4.62
N ILE A 77 -12.33 5.34 3.34
CA ILE A 77 -11.62 4.42 2.43
C ILE A 77 -10.17 4.86 2.24
N GLU A 78 -9.94 6.15 1.99
CA GLU A 78 -8.59 6.70 1.85
C GLU A 78 -7.75 6.49 3.12
N ARG A 79 -8.35 6.73 4.30
CA ARG A 79 -7.73 6.45 5.59
C ARG A 79 -7.33 4.98 5.73
N ALA A 80 -8.27 4.08 5.46
CA ALA A 80 -8.04 2.64 5.57
C ALA A 80 -6.97 2.14 4.59
N VAL A 81 -6.94 2.67 3.37
CA VAL A 81 -5.90 2.36 2.37
C VAL A 81 -4.53 2.88 2.82
N LEU A 82 -4.45 4.10 3.36
CA LEU A 82 -3.20 4.62 3.91
C LEU A 82 -2.69 3.75 5.06
N GLU A 83 -3.57 3.40 5.98
CA GLU A 83 -3.26 2.51 7.10
C GLU A 83 -2.68 1.19 6.61
N LYS A 84 -3.38 0.53 5.69
CA LYS A 84 -2.95 -0.74 5.09
C LYS A 84 -1.57 -0.61 4.43
N LEU A 85 -1.34 0.42 3.62
CA LEU A 85 -0.06 0.62 2.94
C LEU A 85 1.11 0.84 3.91
N ILE A 86 0.85 1.51 5.04
CA ILE A 86 1.84 1.70 6.09
C ILE A 86 2.12 0.35 6.77
N GLU A 87 1.10 -0.41 7.15
CA GLU A 87 1.24 -1.73 7.76
C GLU A 87 1.99 -2.70 6.86
N ASP A 88 1.63 -2.78 5.57
CA ASP A 88 2.31 -3.61 4.58
C ASP A 88 3.81 -3.24 4.47
N ASN A 89 4.13 -1.95 4.52
CA ASN A 89 5.53 -1.48 4.51
C ASN A 89 6.28 -1.91 5.78
N LEU A 90 5.64 -1.83 6.94
CA LEU A 90 6.24 -2.26 8.22
C LEU A 90 6.49 -3.77 8.25
N ILE A 91 5.51 -4.57 7.82
CA ILE A 91 5.63 -6.04 7.72
C ILE A 91 6.73 -6.42 6.73
N GLN A 92 6.71 -5.84 5.54
CA GLN A 92 7.74 -6.11 4.54
C GLN A 92 9.14 -5.80 5.08
N ARG A 93 9.31 -4.64 5.71
CA ARG A 93 10.60 -4.25 6.30
C ARG A 93 11.08 -5.22 7.37
N GLU A 94 10.18 -5.72 8.19
CA GLU A 94 10.53 -6.67 9.23
C GLU A 94 10.93 -8.03 8.64
N LEU A 95 10.21 -8.49 7.62
CA LEU A 95 10.57 -9.70 6.89
C LEU A 95 11.93 -9.58 6.18
N GLU A 96 12.22 -8.42 5.55
CA GLU A 96 13.52 -8.15 4.91
C GLU A 96 14.70 -8.16 5.88
N LYS A 97 14.49 -7.87 7.17
CA LYS A 97 15.53 -8.01 8.20
C LYS A 97 15.76 -9.46 8.62
N ARG A 98 14.71 -10.27 8.60
CA ARG A 98 14.73 -11.65 9.09
C ARG A 98 15.08 -12.67 8.03
N LEU A 99 14.88 -12.35 6.75
CA LEU A 99 15.04 -13.23 5.59
C LEU A 99 15.91 -12.58 4.53
N LYS A 100 16.63 -13.42 3.77
CA LYS A 100 17.29 -12.96 2.54
C LYS A 100 16.23 -12.66 1.48
N ASN A 101 16.45 -11.62 0.67
CA ASN A 101 15.45 -11.16 -0.33
C ASN A 101 15.00 -12.28 -1.27
N ASN A 102 15.91 -13.13 -1.77
CA ASN A 102 15.58 -14.25 -2.64
C ASN A 102 14.74 -15.33 -1.95
N GLU A 103 14.94 -15.55 -0.66
CA GLU A 103 14.17 -16.49 0.15
C GLU A 103 12.75 -15.95 0.38
N LEU A 104 12.61 -14.68 0.76
CA LEU A 104 11.32 -14.02 0.95
C LEU A 104 10.49 -14.04 -0.35
N GLU A 105 11.08 -13.64 -1.48
CA GLU A 105 10.38 -13.63 -2.77
C GLU A 105 9.92 -15.03 -3.18
N LYS A 106 10.75 -16.05 -2.96
CA LYS A 106 10.37 -17.45 -3.22
C LYS A 106 9.18 -17.85 -2.36
N MET A 107 9.23 -17.65 -1.04
CA MET A 107 8.14 -17.99 -0.12
C MET A 107 6.84 -17.29 -0.48
N VAL A 108 6.90 -16.00 -0.88
CA VAL A 108 5.74 -15.22 -1.31
C VAL A 108 5.15 -15.81 -2.59
N ASN A 109 5.97 -16.13 -3.59
CA ASN A 109 5.50 -16.70 -4.85
C ASN A 109 4.90 -18.10 -4.64
N ASP A 110 5.55 -18.96 -3.86
CA ASP A 110 5.05 -20.31 -3.54
C ASP A 110 3.65 -20.22 -2.88
N LYS A 111 3.45 -19.31 -1.92
CA LYS A 111 2.13 -19.10 -1.30
C LYS A 111 1.07 -18.60 -2.29
N ILE A 112 1.44 -17.71 -3.20
CA ILE A 112 0.50 -17.20 -4.22
C ILE A 112 0.12 -18.32 -5.19
N GLU A 113 1.09 -19.12 -5.64
CA GLU A 113 0.84 -20.26 -6.51
C GLU A 113 -0.08 -21.27 -5.84
N GLU A 114 0.20 -21.63 -4.58
CA GLU A 114 -0.65 -22.52 -3.79
C GLU A 114 -2.09 -22.01 -3.67
N ALA A 115 -2.29 -20.72 -3.39
CA ALA A 115 -3.61 -20.10 -3.28
C ALA A 115 -4.40 -20.11 -4.60
N LEU A 116 -3.71 -20.16 -5.74
CA LEU A 116 -4.28 -20.10 -7.08
C LEU A 116 -4.37 -21.47 -7.79
N ILE A 117 -3.85 -22.54 -7.20
CA ILE A 117 -3.91 -23.87 -7.80
C ILE A 117 -5.34 -24.25 -8.18
N GLY A 118 -5.56 -24.58 -9.45
CA GLY A 118 -6.84 -25.00 -9.99
C GLY A 118 -7.92 -23.92 -10.06
N LYS A 119 -7.55 -22.64 -9.84
CA LYS A 119 -8.49 -21.51 -9.88
C LYS A 119 -8.15 -20.59 -11.06
N ASP A 120 -9.11 -20.39 -11.96
CA ASP A 120 -9.06 -19.31 -12.94
C ASP A 120 -9.94 -18.15 -12.44
N ILE A 121 -9.32 -17.25 -11.69
CA ILE A 121 -10.02 -16.09 -11.08
C ILE A 121 -9.80 -14.79 -11.86
N GLY A 122 -9.22 -14.85 -13.06
CA GLY A 122 -8.88 -13.65 -13.82
C GLY A 122 -10.07 -12.76 -14.11
N LYS A 123 -11.19 -13.37 -14.53
CA LYS A 123 -12.43 -12.66 -14.87
C LYS A 123 -13.13 -12.10 -13.63
N GLU A 124 -13.16 -12.85 -12.54
CA GLU A 124 -13.73 -12.42 -11.26
C GLU A 124 -12.95 -11.22 -10.69
N VAL A 125 -11.62 -11.27 -10.75
CA VAL A 125 -10.76 -10.18 -10.31
C VAL A 125 -11.01 -8.91 -11.13
N GLU A 126 -11.07 -9.02 -12.46
CA GLU A 126 -11.36 -7.89 -13.33
C GLU A 126 -12.75 -7.30 -13.07
N THR A 127 -13.74 -8.17 -12.86
CA THR A 127 -15.14 -7.76 -12.59
C THR A 127 -15.27 -7.05 -11.25
N LEU A 128 -14.67 -7.58 -10.17
CA LEU A 128 -14.85 -7.06 -8.81
C LEU A 128 -13.91 -5.90 -8.48
N TYR A 129 -12.67 -5.99 -8.92
CA TYR A 129 -11.62 -5.05 -8.53
C TYR A 129 -11.23 -4.06 -9.64
N GLY A 130 -11.66 -4.31 -10.90
CA GLY A 130 -11.33 -3.47 -12.03
C GLY A 130 -9.85 -3.48 -12.43
N VAL A 131 -9.12 -4.55 -12.12
CA VAL A 131 -7.69 -4.71 -12.42
C VAL A 131 -7.37 -6.07 -13.00
N SER A 132 -6.25 -6.20 -13.72
CA SER A 132 -5.76 -7.49 -14.19
C SER A 132 -5.35 -8.42 -13.06
N LEU A 133 -5.36 -9.74 -13.30
CA LEU A 133 -4.86 -10.73 -12.33
C LEU A 133 -3.40 -10.46 -11.92
N GLY A 134 -2.56 -10.00 -12.86
CA GLY A 134 -1.18 -9.64 -12.56
C GLY A 134 -1.09 -8.48 -11.55
N GLU A 135 -1.88 -7.44 -11.76
CA GLU A 135 -1.93 -6.31 -10.83
C GLU A 135 -2.54 -6.68 -9.47
N PHE A 136 -3.56 -7.54 -9.47
CA PHE A 136 -4.14 -8.08 -8.25
C PHE A 136 -3.12 -8.90 -7.44
N LYS A 137 -2.31 -9.74 -8.10
CA LYS A 137 -1.21 -10.46 -7.45
C LYS A 137 -0.24 -9.50 -6.76
N GLU A 138 0.20 -8.46 -7.47
CA GLU A 138 1.16 -7.49 -6.91
C GLU A 138 0.60 -6.71 -5.72
N ARG A 139 -0.66 -6.25 -5.78
CA ARG A 139 -1.25 -5.31 -4.82
C ARG A 139 -1.97 -5.98 -3.65
N PHE A 140 -2.44 -7.20 -3.83
CA PHE A 140 -3.21 -7.91 -2.81
C PHE A 140 -2.56 -9.22 -2.39
N LEU A 141 -2.25 -10.11 -3.34
CA LEU A 141 -1.77 -11.43 -2.96
C LEU A 141 -0.35 -11.38 -2.38
N LYS A 142 0.55 -10.56 -2.92
CA LYS A 142 1.91 -10.42 -2.35
C LYS A 142 1.91 -9.83 -0.94
N PRO A 143 1.22 -8.70 -0.64
CA PRO A 143 1.09 -8.20 0.72
C PRO A 143 0.44 -9.21 1.66
N GLN A 144 -0.64 -9.89 1.22
CA GLN A 144 -1.30 -10.92 2.01
C GLN A 144 -0.38 -12.10 2.32
N ALA A 145 0.34 -12.61 1.32
CA ALA A 145 1.31 -13.68 1.52
C ALA A 145 2.42 -13.29 2.49
N ARG A 146 2.95 -12.05 2.39
CA ARG A 146 3.92 -11.52 3.36
C ARG A 146 3.35 -11.46 4.77
N LYS A 147 2.12 -11.01 4.92
CA LYS A 147 1.43 -10.96 6.21
C LYS A 147 1.32 -12.35 6.82
N GLU A 148 0.88 -13.35 6.06
CA GLU A 148 0.74 -14.74 6.52
C GLU A 148 2.09 -15.37 6.89
N ILE A 149 3.15 -15.13 6.09
CA ILE A 149 4.51 -15.56 6.40
C ILE A 149 4.96 -14.95 7.72
N PHE A 150 4.67 -13.66 7.92
CA PHE A 150 5.05 -12.95 9.14
C PHE A 150 4.27 -13.43 10.35
N GLU A 151 2.95 -13.61 10.25
CA GLU A 151 2.10 -14.20 11.29
C GLU A 151 2.60 -15.58 11.73
N SER A 152 2.93 -16.44 10.77
CA SER A 152 3.48 -17.76 11.07
C SER A 152 4.80 -17.68 11.85
N ARG A 153 5.66 -16.71 11.54
CA ARG A 153 6.92 -16.49 12.29
C ARG A 153 6.68 -15.93 13.69
N LEU A 154 5.77 -14.98 13.82
CA LEU A 154 5.40 -14.44 15.13
C LEU A 154 4.79 -15.53 16.04
N ALA A 155 3.97 -16.43 15.47
CA ALA A 155 3.41 -17.54 16.22
C ALA A 155 4.49 -18.48 16.81
N LEU A 156 5.60 -18.72 16.07
CA LEU A 156 6.75 -19.47 16.59
C LEU A 156 7.46 -18.75 17.75
N GLU A 157 7.34 -17.42 17.81
CA GLU A 157 7.87 -16.56 18.87
C GLU A 157 6.85 -16.33 20.01
N ASN A 158 5.68 -16.98 19.99
CA ASN A 158 4.55 -16.75 20.89
C ASN A 158 4.04 -15.30 20.87
N GLN A 159 4.09 -14.66 19.71
CA GLN A 159 3.60 -13.31 19.48
C GLN A 159 2.42 -13.29 18.51
N GLU A 160 1.53 -12.33 18.69
CA GLU A 160 0.40 -12.08 17.78
C GLU A 160 0.67 -10.86 16.91
N LEU A 161 0.24 -10.91 15.64
CA LEU A 161 0.43 -9.81 14.70
C LEU A 161 -0.16 -8.50 15.20
N ASN A 162 -1.37 -8.52 15.78
CA ASN A 162 -2.02 -7.30 16.26
C ASN A 162 -1.22 -6.62 17.39
N ASN A 163 -0.67 -7.40 18.31
CA ASN A 163 0.17 -6.89 19.38
C ASN A 163 1.48 -6.31 18.83
N TRP A 164 2.10 -7.02 17.88
CA TRP A 164 3.29 -6.52 17.20
C TRP A 164 3.02 -5.23 16.41
N LEU A 165 1.91 -5.17 15.65
CA LEU A 165 1.52 -3.96 14.90
C LEU A 165 1.30 -2.77 15.85
N LYS A 166 0.60 -2.96 16.94
CA LYS A 166 0.39 -1.90 17.95
C LYS A 166 1.72 -1.36 18.48
N GLU A 167 2.63 -2.26 18.83
CA GLU A 167 3.94 -1.89 19.34
C GLU A 167 4.80 -1.17 18.30
N ILE A 168 4.88 -1.71 17.06
CA ILE A 168 5.71 -1.11 16.03
C ILE A 168 5.16 0.23 15.55
N LYS A 169 3.83 0.40 15.46
CA LYS A 169 3.18 1.66 15.09
C LYS A 169 3.53 2.78 16.07
N SER A 170 3.51 2.52 17.39
CA SER A 170 3.87 3.53 18.41
C SER A 170 5.32 4.00 18.30
N LYS A 171 6.21 3.16 17.76
CA LYS A 171 7.64 3.48 17.54
C LYS A 171 7.92 4.01 16.12
N THR A 172 6.93 4.00 15.23
CA THR A 172 7.09 4.36 13.81
C THR A 172 6.98 5.87 13.62
N LYS A 173 7.94 6.42 12.88
CA LYS A 173 7.87 7.79 12.37
C LYS A 173 7.26 7.75 10.97
N ALA A 174 5.99 8.13 10.86
CA ALA A 174 5.35 8.31 9.58
C ALA A 174 4.99 9.79 9.36
N MET A 175 5.33 10.31 8.18
CA MET A 175 4.98 11.65 7.75
C MET A 175 3.99 11.56 6.59
N ILE A 176 2.76 12.00 6.79
CA ILE A 176 1.71 12.00 5.77
C ILE A 176 1.64 13.38 5.13
N PHE A 177 1.75 13.43 3.79
CA PHE A 177 1.70 14.66 2.98
C PHE A 177 0.33 14.90 2.35
N LEU A 178 -0.63 13.97 2.55
CA LEU A 178 -2.01 14.15 2.08
C LEU A 178 -2.77 15.08 3.03
N PRO A 179 -3.44 16.13 2.51
CA PRO A 179 -4.31 16.96 3.31
C PRO A 179 -5.44 16.13 3.94
N GLY A 180 -5.82 16.47 5.17
CA GLY A 180 -6.91 15.79 5.87
C GLY A 180 -6.51 14.53 6.64
N PHE A 181 -5.26 14.10 6.58
CA PHE A 181 -4.77 12.94 7.33
C PHE A 181 -3.54 13.30 8.17
N GLU A 182 -3.38 12.59 9.28
CA GLU A 182 -2.17 12.63 10.10
C GLU A 182 -1.87 11.27 10.69
N TRP A 183 -0.59 11.05 11.03
CA TRP A 183 -0.15 9.86 11.74
C TRP A 183 -0.12 10.14 13.24
N LYS A 184 -0.76 9.26 14.01
CA LYS A 184 -0.65 9.20 15.47
C LYS A 184 -0.19 7.80 15.91
N GLU A 185 0.11 7.65 17.21
CA GLU A 185 0.65 6.40 17.78
C GLU A 185 -0.18 5.15 17.44
N GLU A 186 -1.47 5.29 17.24
CA GLU A 186 -2.39 4.19 16.93
C GLU A 186 -2.59 3.98 15.43
N GLY A 187 -2.15 4.91 14.57
CA GLY A 187 -2.28 4.81 13.12
C GLY A 187 -2.68 6.10 12.43
N VAL A 188 -3.31 5.96 11.26
CA VAL A 188 -3.79 7.09 10.44
C VAL A 188 -5.12 7.59 10.98
N ILE A 189 -5.19 8.88 11.26
CA ILE A 189 -6.44 9.56 11.64
C ILE A 189 -6.83 10.66 10.66
N ILE A 190 -8.13 10.92 10.58
CA ILE A 190 -8.70 12.02 9.81
C ILE A 190 -8.62 13.28 10.67
N LYS A 191 -8.03 14.35 10.12
CA LYS A 191 -8.01 15.67 10.77
C LYS A 191 -9.43 16.27 10.78
N LYS A 192 -9.83 16.75 11.93
CA LYS A 192 -11.06 17.52 12.07
C LYS A 192 -10.86 18.95 11.59
#